data_d6c92ee6f8f6e86dfd7a227875102865
#
_entry.id   d6c92ee6f8f6e86dfd7a227875102865
#
_cell.length_a   1.000
_cell.length_b   1.000
_cell.length_c   1.000
_cell.angle_alpha   90.00
_cell.angle_beta   90.00
_cell.angle_gamma   90.00
#
_symmetry.space_group_name_H-M   'P 1'
#
loop_
_entity.id
_entity.type
_entity.pdbx_description
1 polymer ?
#
loop_
_entity_poly.entity_id
_entity_poly.type
_entity_poly.pdbx_seq_one_letter_code
_entity_poly.pdbx_strand_id
1 'polypeptide(L)'
;MKRVQLAFTAALTVATLAVAGCSKNESEKAPPPSPTTSQTVSPPATPEVKPAPVTPSAAASETNLAVGDEPTPAQLAAQVKQLESDYQNATDLQKRVVIIYDLSAIDSPDTIDAIGRMFLKEKDEELKTELVNSLNDIEGQNDKKLAILSSAMRADQPKDVRLEAIDGMADLDDKRGIQVLQALVNDPDEDVRETVHDTMEQLRTSTEQAP
;
A
#
# COMPACT_ATOMS: atom_id res chain seq x y z
N MET A 1 39.38 -15.72 -37.83
CA MET A 1 39.97 -17.01 -37.39
C MET A 1 40.77 -16.75 -36.15
N LYS A 2 40.33 -17.17 -35.00
CA LYS A 2 41.06 -17.67 -33.83
C LYS A 2 40.05 -17.76 -32.67
N ARG A 3 39.57 -18.98 -32.45
CA ARG A 3 38.79 -19.37 -31.29
C ARG A 3 39.72 -19.44 -30.09
N VAL A 4 39.38 -18.77 -29.01
CA VAL A 4 39.99 -19.01 -27.67
C VAL A 4 38.90 -19.65 -26.83
N GLN A 5 39.04 -20.96 -26.63
CA GLN A 5 38.29 -21.69 -25.60
C GLN A 5 39.03 -21.49 -24.31
N LEU A 6 38.36 -20.96 -23.30
CA LEU A 6 38.76 -21.07 -21.89
C LEU A 6 37.86 -22.06 -21.18
N ALA A 7 38.44 -23.19 -20.86
CA ALA A 7 37.87 -24.17 -19.94
C ALA A 7 37.99 -23.66 -18.50
N PHE A 8 36.89 -23.58 -17.79
CA PHE A 8 36.90 -23.43 -16.34
C PHE A 8 36.52 -24.76 -15.71
N THR A 9 37.49 -25.35 -15.05
CA THR A 9 37.42 -26.54 -14.24
C THR A 9 36.67 -26.27 -12.94
N ALA A 10 35.67 -27.10 -12.66
CA ALA A 10 34.93 -27.19 -11.41
C ALA A 10 35.86 -27.67 -10.27
N ALA A 11 35.85 -26.96 -9.15
CA ALA A 11 36.34 -27.50 -7.87
C ALA A 11 35.17 -27.58 -6.90
N LEU A 12 34.67 -28.78 -6.74
CA LEU A 12 33.69 -29.21 -5.77
C LEU A 12 34.35 -29.43 -4.42
N THR A 13 34.12 -28.58 -3.42
CA THR A 13 34.50 -28.86 -2.04
C THR A 13 33.25 -29.07 -1.19
N VAL A 14 33.02 -30.34 -0.89
CA VAL A 14 32.03 -30.80 0.11
C VAL A 14 32.66 -30.66 1.49
N ALA A 15 32.10 -29.86 2.37
CA ALA A 15 32.40 -29.85 3.79
C ALA A 15 31.17 -30.33 4.56
N THR A 16 31.21 -31.60 4.92
CA THR A 16 30.32 -32.21 5.91
C THR A 16 30.78 -31.84 7.31
N LEU A 17 29.94 -31.19 8.10
CA LEU A 17 30.10 -31.13 9.56
C LEU A 17 28.82 -31.66 10.20
N ALA A 18 28.94 -32.88 10.73
CA ALA A 18 27.99 -33.48 11.64
C ALA A 18 28.30 -33.01 13.07
N VAL A 19 27.33 -32.46 13.78
CA VAL A 19 27.37 -32.38 15.25
C VAL A 19 26.04 -32.89 15.77
N ALA A 20 26.12 -34.07 16.38
CA ALA A 20 25.09 -34.63 17.21
C ALA A 20 25.08 -33.96 18.58
N GLY A 21 23.91 -33.57 19.04
CA GLY A 21 23.69 -33.06 20.39
C GLY A 21 22.29 -33.38 20.84
N CYS A 22 22.12 -34.60 21.41
CA CYS A 22 20.94 -34.96 22.20
C CYS A 22 20.86 -34.12 23.47
N SER A 23 19.70 -33.54 23.75
CA SER A 23 19.27 -33.33 25.12
C SER A 23 17.77 -33.52 25.22
N LYS A 24 17.42 -34.63 25.91
CA LYS A 24 16.10 -34.89 26.46
C LYS A 24 15.81 -33.86 27.53
N ASN A 25 14.60 -33.33 27.55
CA ASN A 25 13.96 -32.99 28.78
C ASN A 25 12.48 -33.37 28.71
N GLU A 26 12.18 -34.27 29.59
CA GLU A 26 10.91 -34.92 29.89
C GLU A 26 10.12 -34.06 30.88
N SER A 27 8.81 -34.22 30.83
CA SER A 27 7.83 -33.89 31.90
C SER A 27 7.42 -32.43 32.00
N GLU A 28 6.15 -32.14 31.92
CA GLU A 28 5.17 -32.44 32.97
C GLU A 28 3.73 -32.24 32.47
N LYS A 29 2.94 -33.21 32.80
CA LYS A 29 1.52 -33.39 32.56
C LYS A 29 0.72 -32.51 33.53
N ALA A 30 -0.04 -31.56 33.06
CA ALA A 30 -1.06 -30.87 33.85
C ALA A 30 -2.45 -31.45 33.56
N PRO A 31 -3.27 -31.70 34.59
CA PRO A 31 -4.58 -32.32 34.46
C PRO A 31 -5.66 -31.34 34.04
N PRO A 32 -6.79 -31.82 33.47
CA PRO A 32 -7.89 -30.97 33.01
C PRO A 32 -8.73 -30.44 34.18
N PRO A 33 -9.22 -29.20 34.10
CA PRO A 33 -10.20 -28.73 35.08
C PRO A 33 -11.60 -29.28 34.78
N SER A 34 -12.23 -29.79 35.85
CA SER A 34 -13.59 -30.29 35.91
C SER A 34 -14.63 -29.15 35.74
N PRO A 35 -15.85 -29.49 35.33
CA PRO A 35 -16.90 -28.51 35.04
C PRO A 35 -17.55 -27.97 36.32
N THR A 36 -17.60 -26.65 36.44
CA THR A 36 -18.34 -25.99 37.53
C THR A 36 -19.64 -25.40 36.97
N THR A 37 -20.68 -26.05 37.34
CA THR A 37 -22.06 -25.65 37.68
C THR A 37 -22.56 -24.29 37.20
N SER A 38 -23.56 -24.35 36.33
CA SER A 38 -24.53 -23.30 36.02
C SER A 38 -25.16 -22.67 37.27
N GLN A 39 -25.01 -21.38 37.42
CA GLN A 39 -25.93 -20.61 38.26
C GLN A 39 -26.72 -19.65 37.35
N THR A 40 -27.98 -19.96 37.24
CA THR A 40 -29.07 -19.13 36.73
C THR A 40 -29.23 -17.91 37.64
N VAL A 41 -28.89 -16.72 37.13
CA VAL A 41 -29.24 -15.47 37.81
C VAL A 41 -30.27 -14.76 36.94
N SER A 42 -31.47 -14.62 37.52
CA SER A 42 -32.59 -13.85 36.98
C SER A 42 -32.23 -12.35 36.84
N PRO A 43 -32.72 -11.66 35.79
CA PRO A 43 -32.48 -10.25 35.62
C PRO A 43 -33.29 -9.43 36.61
N PRO A 44 -32.73 -8.36 37.19
CA PRO A 44 -33.50 -7.40 37.99
C PRO A 44 -34.32 -6.44 37.12
N ALA A 45 -35.50 -6.15 37.59
CA ALA A 45 -36.53 -5.32 36.98
C ALA A 45 -36.03 -3.93 36.61
N THR A 46 -36.38 -3.51 35.40
CA THR A 46 -36.25 -2.16 34.85
C THR A 46 -37.14 -1.20 35.62
N PRO A 47 -36.65 -0.05 36.11
CA PRO A 47 -37.55 1.02 36.56
C PRO A 47 -38.08 1.78 35.33
N GLU A 48 -39.40 1.81 35.25
CA GLU A 48 -40.20 2.59 34.32
C GLU A 48 -39.92 4.07 34.50
N VAL A 49 -39.20 4.70 33.56
CA VAL A 49 -39.03 6.15 33.50
C VAL A 49 -40.12 6.74 32.62
N LYS A 50 -41.05 7.40 33.29
CA LYS A 50 -42.14 8.22 32.72
C LYS A 50 -41.55 9.30 31.81
N PRO A 51 -41.94 9.41 30.53
CA PRO A 51 -41.42 10.46 29.67
C PRO A 51 -41.99 11.82 30.05
N ALA A 52 -41.08 12.76 30.30
CA ALA A 52 -41.43 14.18 30.44
C ALA A 52 -41.77 14.75 29.02
N PRO A 53 -42.67 15.74 28.93
CA PRO A 53 -43.04 16.33 27.65
C PRO A 53 -41.87 17.17 27.11
N VAL A 54 -41.31 16.77 26.00
CA VAL A 54 -40.39 17.55 25.22
C VAL A 54 -41.15 18.62 24.43
N THR A 55 -40.97 19.86 24.85
CA THR A 55 -41.34 21.02 24.03
C THR A 55 -40.50 21.02 22.75
N PRO A 56 -41.13 21.19 21.59
CA PRO A 56 -40.36 21.33 20.36
C PRO A 56 -39.70 22.72 20.35
N SER A 57 -38.41 22.76 20.58
CA SER A 57 -37.60 23.93 20.25
C SER A 57 -37.46 23.99 18.71
N ALA A 58 -38.26 24.84 18.13
CA ALA A 58 -38.15 25.20 16.73
C ALA A 58 -36.93 26.06 16.52
N ALA A 59 -35.84 25.40 16.10
CA ALA A 59 -34.76 25.98 15.33
C ALA A 59 -34.35 24.91 14.31
N ALA A 60 -35.29 24.55 13.44
CA ALA A 60 -34.94 23.90 12.19
C ALA A 60 -34.19 24.96 11.37
N SER A 61 -32.86 24.94 11.45
CA SER A 61 -32.08 25.37 10.33
C SER A 61 -32.46 24.43 9.20
N GLU A 62 -33.34 24.92 8.33
CA GLU A 62 -33.58 24.31 7.02
C GLU A 62 -32.23 24.33 6.31
N THR A 63 -31.44 23.27 6.52
CA THR A 63 -30.38 22.91 5.61
C THR A 63 -31.11 22.52 4.34
N ASN A 64 -31.22 23.49 3.47
CA ASN A 64 -31.64 23.34 2.08
C ASN A 64 -30.77 22.22 1.51
N LEU A 65 -31.33 21.02 1.40
CA LEU A 65 -30.80 19.92 0.59
C LEU A 65 -30.94 20.37 -0.86
N ALA A 66 -30.09 21.31 -1.25
CA ALA A 66 -29.83 21.61 -2.64
C ALA A 66 -29.32 20.30 -3.26
N VAL A 67 -30.06 19.80 -4.21
CA VAL A 67 -29.71 18.73 -5.14
C VAL A 67 -28.27 18.95 -5.59
N GLY A 68 -27.39 17.98 -5.25
CA GLY A 68 -25.99 17.82 -5.52
C GLY A 68 -25.37 18.74 -6.59
N ASP A 69 -24.87 19.88 -6.18
CA ASP A 69 -23.83 20.54 -6.93
C ASP A 69 -22.55 19.68 -6.79
N GLU A 70 -22.06 19.15 -7.88
CA GLU A 70 -20.74 18.49 -7.89
C GLU A 70 -19.71 19.47 -7.27
N PRO A 71 -18.75 18.93 -6.46
CA PRO A 71 -17.78 19.78 -5.82
C PRO A 71 -16.97 20.56 -6.87
N THR A 72 -16.80 21.84 -6.66
CA THR A 72 -16.01 22.69 -7.56
C THR A 72 -14.51 22.30 -7.47
N PRO A 73 -13.72 22.54 -8.52
CA PRO A 73 -12.28 22.29 -8.49
C PRO A 73 -11.56 22.96 -7.30
N ALA A 74 -12.01 24.12 -6.87
CA ALA A 74 -11.45 24.82 -5.71
C ALA A 74 -11.78 24.10 -4.38
N GLN A 75 -12.96 23.49 -4.28
CA GLN A 75 -13.35 22.67 -3.12
C GLN A 75 -12.55 21.38 -3.07
N LEU A 76 -12.36 20.70 -4.22
CA LEU A 76 -11.52 19.50 -4.32
C LEU A 76 -10.07 19.81 -3.94
N ALA A 77 -9.50 20.89 -4.46
CA ALA A 77 -8.14 21.32 -4.10
C ALA A 77 -7.99 21.65 -2.61
N ALA A 78 -9.02 22.24 -1.99
CA ALA A 78 -9.02 22.49 -0.55
C ALA A 78 -9.10 21.19 0.27
N GLN A 79 -9.90 20.21 -0.18
CA GLN A 79 -10.01 18.90 0.45
C GLN A 79 -8.69 18.12 0.37
N VAL A 80 -8.02 18.13 -0.80
CA VAL A 80 -6.69 17.53 -0.98
C VAL A 80 -5.68 18.11 0.02
N LYS A 81 -5.64 19.43 0.16
CA LYS A 81 -4.73 20.10 1.12
C LYS A 81 -5.05 19.74 2.58
N GLN A 82 -6.33 19.60 2.91
CA GLN A 82 -6.75 19.21 4.25
C GLN A 82 -6.29 17.80 4.57
N LEU A 83 -6.53 16.84 3.65
CA LEU A 83 -6.08 15.45 3.81
C LEU A 83 -4.56 15.32 3.88
N GLU A 84 -3.80 16.07 3.06
CA GLU A 84 -2.33 16.10 3.16
C GLU A 84 -1.88 16.61 4.55
N SER A 85 -2.54 17.64 5.09
CA SER A 85 -2.26 18.14 6.44
C SER A 85 -2.63 17.12 7.53
N ASP A 86 -3.78 16.47 7.40
CA ASP A 86 -4.24 15.45 8.35
C ASP A 86 -3.31 14.23 8.35
N TYR A 87 -2.81 13.81 7.20
CA TYR A 87 -1.80 12.78 7.07
C TYR A 87 -0.52 13.12 7.84
N GLN A 88 -0.01 14.34 7.68
CA GLN A 88 1.21 14.79 8.37
C GLN A 88 1.05 14.85 9.90
N ASN A 89 -0.16 15.12 10.38
CA ASN A 89 -0.47 15.22 11.81
C ASN A 89 -0.90 13.88 12.44
N ALA A 90 -1.28 12.89 11.63
CA ALA A 90 -1.68 11.58 12.13
C ALA A 90 -0.46 10.79 12.61
N THR A 91 -0.53 10.25 13.82
CA THR A 91 0.51 9.40 14.42
C THR A 91 0.16 7.91 14.33
N ASP A 92 -1.08 7.60 14.05
CA ASP A 92 -1.60 6.24 13.89
C ASP A 92 -1.47 5.80 12.44
N LEU A 93 -0.85 4.61 12.21
CA LEU A 93 -0.58 4.07 10.89
C LEU A 93 -1.88 3.80 10.12
N GLN A 94 -2.86 3.15 10.75
CA GLN A 94 -4.14 2.85 10.11
C GLN A 94 -4.88 4.11 9.69
N LYS A 95 -4.83 5.17 10.53
CA LYS A 95 -5.41 6.46 10.17
C LYS A 95 -4.73 7.07 8.94
N ARG A 96 -3.40 6.94 8.84
CA ARG A 96 -2.65 7.44 7.67
C ARG A 96 -3.02 6.67 6.39
N VAL A 97 -3.17 5.35 6.49
CA VAL A 97 -3.65 4.49 5.37
C VAL A 97 -5.04 4.94 4.91
N VAL A 98 -5.99 5.13 5.83
CA VAL A 98 -7.34 5.63 5.48
C VAL A 98 -7.27 6.97 4.76
N ILE A 99 -6.41 7.91 5.22
CA ILE A 99 -6.24 9.20 4.56
C ILE A 99 -5.68 9.05 3.14
N ILE A 100 -4.79 8.09 2.88
CA ILE A 100 -4.28 7.80 1.53
C ILE A 100 -5.44 7.38 0.62
N TYR A 101 -6.29 6.45 1.07
CA TYR A 101 -7.47 6.02 0.30
C TYR A 101 -8.48 7.15 0.07
N ASP A 102 -8.77 7.96 1.10
CA ASP A 102 -9.64 9.11 0.95
C ASP A 102 -9.09 10.13 -0.06
N LEU A 103 -7.76 10.26 -0.11
CA LEU A 103 -7.07 11.15 -1.02
C LEU A 103 -7.14 10.64 -2.47
N SER A 104 -6.88 9.33 -2.70
CA SER A 104 -6.91 8.74 -4.05
C SER A 104 -8.31 8.77 -4.68
N ALA A 105 -9.35 8.79 -3.86
CA ALA A 105 -10.73 8.91 -4.32
C ALA A 105 -11.12 10.32 -4.83
N ILE A 106 -10.27 11.32 -4.64
CA ILE A 106 -10.54 12.69 -5.09
C ILE A 106 -10.05 12.86 -6.53
N ASP A 107 -10.97 13.02 -7.46
CA ASP A 107 -10.64 13.36 -8.86
C ASP A 107 -10.19 14.84 -8.98
N SER A 108 -8.93 15.06 -8.71
CA SER A 108 -8.29 16.37 -8.80
C SER A 108 -6.85 16.26 -9.30
N PRO A 109 -6.39 17.16 -10.17
CA PRO A 109 -4.98 17.21 -10.56
C PRO A 109 -4.02 17.44 -9.38
N ASP A 110 -4.50 17.99 -8.27
CA ASP A 110 -3.71 18.24 -7.07
C ASP A 110 -3.47 16.95 -6.26
N THR A 111 -4.28 15.90 -6.46
CA THR A 111 -4.20 14.63 -5.72
C THR A 111 -2.86 13.94 -5.97
N ILE A 112 -2.45 13.76 -7.21
CA ILE A 112 -1.17 13.11 -7.55
C ILE A 112 0.01 13.93 -7.03
N ASP A 113 -0.07 15.27 -7.11
CA ASP A 113 0.97 16.14 -6.56
C ASP A 113 1.09 16.01 -5.04
N ALA A 114 -0.04 15.85 -4.33
CA ALA A 114 -0.05 15.61 -2.89
C ALA A 114 0.57 14.25 -2.54
N ILE A 115 0.18 13.16 -3.23
CA ILE A 115 0.75 11.83 -3.06
C ILE A 115 2.27 11.86 -3.28
N GLY A 116 2.74 12.50 -4.35
CA GLY A 116 4.17 12.65 -4.62
C GLY A 116 4.93 13.37 -3.50
N ARG A 117 4.35 14.45 -2.95
CA ARG A 117 4.96 15.17 -1.82
C ARG A 117 4.96 14.34 -0.53
N MET A 118 3.90 13.58 -0.28
CA MET A 118 3.80 12.67 0.87
C MET A 118 4.84 11.55 0.74
N PHE A 119 4.94 10.90 -0.43
CA PHE A 119 5.92 9.85 -0.71
C PHE A 119 7.36 10.30 -0.45
N LEU A 120 7.75 11.49 -0.91
CA LEU A 120 9.09 12.02 -0.73
C LEU A 120 9.46 12.29 0.74
N LYS A 121 8.48 12.57 1.59
CA LYS A 121 8.67 12.86 3.01
C LYS A 121 8.53 11.63 3.90
N GLU A 122 7.85 10.60 3.40
CA GLU A 122 7.56 9.39 4.16
C GLU A 122 8.83 8.59 4.44
N LYS A 123 8.88 7.95 5.62
CA LYS A 123 9.99 7.08 6.03
C LYS A 123 9.54 5.66 6.34
N ASP A 124 8.27 5.50 6.62
CA ASP A 124 7.66 4.21 6.84
C ASP A 124 7.48 3.49 5.52
N GLU A 125 7.96 2.25 5.43
CA GLU A 125 7.99 1.46 4.20
C GLU A 125 6.58 1.05 3.77
N GLU A 126 5.74 0.64 4.71
CA GLU A 126 4.36 0.24 4.44
C GLU A 126 3.57 1.43 3.88
N LEU A 127 3.69 2.60 4.49
CA LEU A 127 3.04 3.81 4.00
C LEU A 127 3.58 4.29 2.65
N LYS A 128 4.87 4.08 2.36
CA LYS A 128 5.41 4.35 1.02
C LYS A 128 4.79 3.45 -0.03
N THR A 129 4.67 2.16 0.28
CA THR A 129 4.04 1.17 -0.61
C THR A 129 2.59 1.55 -0.87
N GLU A 130 1.82 1.89 0.18
CA GLU A 130 0.43 2.35 0.03
C GLU A 130 0.30 3.64 -0.80
N LEU A 131 1.22 4.59 -0.64
CA LEU A 131 1.23 5.81 -1.46
C LEU A 131 1.51 5.52 -2.94
N VAL A 132 2.37 4.55 -3.24
CA VAL A 132 2.64 4.13 -4.62
C VAL A 132 1.44 3.40 -5.20
N ASN A 133 0.88 2.44 -4.46
CA ASN A 133 -0.29 1.68 -4.85
C ASN A 133 -1.49 2.61 -5.15
N SER A 134 -1.71 3.62 -4.33
CA SER A 134 -2.82 4.57 -4.51
C SER A 134 -2.79 5.35 -5.83
N LEU A 135 -1.66 5.38 -6.54
CA LEU A 135 -1.58 5.98 -7.87
C LEU A 135 -2.38 5.19 -8.92
N ASN A 136 -2.58 3.88 -8.71
CA ASN A 136 -3.33 3.02 -9.63
C ASN A 136 -4.82 3.36 -9.62
N ASP A 137 -5.35 3.85 -8.50
CA ASP A 137 -6.76 4.25 -8.36
C ASP A 137 -7.10 5.58 -9.05
N ILE A 138 -6.10 6.36 -9.45
CA ILE A 138 -6.31 7.68 -10.04
C ILE A 138 -6.21 7.60 -11.56
N GLU A 139 -7.21 8.08 -12.28
CA GLU A 139 -7.18 8.09 -13.73
C GLU A 139 -6.33 9.24 -14.31
N GLY A 140 -5.70 8.97 -15.44
CA GLY A 140 -4.95 9.97 -16.21
C GLY A 140 -3.66 10.44 -15.56
N GLN A 141 -3.20 11.64 -15.99
CA GLN A 141 -1.98 12.31 -15.49
C GLN A 141 -0.70 11.47 -15.55
N ASN A 142 -0.54 10.64 -16.59
CA ASN A 142 0.53 9.65 -16.74
C ASN A 142 1.93 10.23 -16.55
N ASP A 143 2.18 11.47 -16.94
CA ASP A 143 3.48 12.13 -16.75
C ASP A 143 3.85 12.27 -15.27
N LYS A 144 2.88 12.65 -14.43
CA LYS A 144 3.10 12.81 -12.99
C LYS A 144 3.27 11.45 -12.30
N LYS A 145 2.41 10.48 -12.67
CA LYS A 145 2.53 9.09 -12.17
C LYS A 145 3.90 8.52 -12.51
N LEU A 146 4.32 8.62 -13.77
CA LEU A 146 5.62 8.15 -14.25
C LEU A 146 6.79 8.75 -13.43
N ALA A 147 6.71 10.02 -13.08
CA ALA A 147 7.73 10.68 -12.27
C ALA A 147 7.79 10.14 -10.84
N ILE A 148 6.65 9.89 -10.21
CA ILE A 148 6.58 9.35 -8.85
C ILE A 148 7.06 7.90 -8.84
N LEU A 149 6.55 7.05 -9.77
CA LEU A 149 6.96 5.65 -9.92
C LEU A 149 8.47 5.54 -10.18
N SER A 150 9.02 6.40 -11.03
CA SER A 150 10.48 6.45 -11.28
C SER A 150 11.26 6.78 -10.00
N SER A 151 10.70 7.62 -9.12
CA SER A 151 11.33 7.95 -7.84
C SER A 151 11.22 6.79 -6.84
N ALA A 152 10.12 6.02 -6.88
CA ALA A 152 9.89 4.86 -6.04
C ALA A 152 10.75 3.64 -6.44
N MET A 153 11.15 3.55 -7.70
CA MET A 153 12.02 2.48 -8.22
C MET A 153 13.52 2.71 -7.96
N ARG A 154 13.93 3.78 -7.30
CA ARG A 154 15.36 4.04 -7.03
C ARG A 154 15.95 2.97 -6.10
N ALA A 155 17.22 2.65 -6.29
CA ALA A 155 17.95 1.64 -5.51
C ALA A 155 18.03 1.94 -4.01
N ASP A 156 17.81 3.19 -3.58
CA ASP A 156 17.76 3.60 -2.18
C ASP A 156 16.38 3.41 -1.53
N GLN A 157 15.38 2.99 -2.30
CA GLN A 157 14.06 2.65 -1.77
C GLN A 157 14.02 1.19 -1.29
N PRO A 158 13.15 0.88 -0.31
CA PRO A 158 12.89 -0.49 0.11
C PRO A 158 12.47 -1.39 -1.05
N LYS A 159 12.73 -2.71 -0.94
CA LYS A 159 12.38 -3.68 -1.98
C LYS A 159 10.90 -3.64 -2.35
N ASP A 160 10.03 -3.66 -1.35
CA ASP A 160 8.58 -3.74 -1.57
C ASP A 160 8.06 -2.47 -2.26
N VAL A 161 8.61 -1.31 -1.92
CA VAL A 161 8.31 -0.04 -2.62
C VAL A 161 8.75 -0.08 -4.09
N ARG A 162 9.91 -0.69 -4.38
CA ARG A 162 10.38 -0.85 -5.77
C ARG A 162 9.50 -1.80 -6.57
N LEU A 163 9.10 -2.93 -5.98
CA LEU A 163 8.20 -3.90 -6.61
C LEU A 163 6.84 -3.27 -6.91
N GLU A 164 6.23 -2.58 -5.95
CA GLU A 164 4.97 -1.88 -6.15
C GLU A 164 5.05 -0.82 -7.26
N ALA A 165 6.18 -0.11 -7.34
CA ALA A 165 6.37 0.86 -8.40
C ALA A 165 6.55 0.24 -9.79
N ILE A 166 7.11 -0.99 -9.89
CA ILE A 166 7.21 -1.73 -11.15
C ILE A 166 5.82 -2.20 -11.59
N ASP A 167 4.98 -2.68 -10.67
CA ASP A 167 3.60 -3.05 -10.94
C ASP A 167 2.78 -1.85 -11.41
N GLY A 168 2.90 -0.71 -10.73
CA GLY A 168 2.29 0.54 -11.18
C GLY A 168 2.78 1.01 -12.55
N MET A 169 4.01 0.68 -12.95
CA MET A 169 4.51 0.97 -14.29
C MET A 169 3.85 0.08 -15.36
N ALA A 170 3.55 -1.18 -15.02
CA ALA A 170 2.80 -2.09 -15.88
C ALA A 170 1.38 -1.57 -16.12
N ASP A 171 0.70 -1.12 -15.04
CA ASP A 171 -0.67 -0.60 -15.08
C ASP A 171 -0.78 0.72 -15.84
N LEU A 172 0.27 1.53 -15.78
CA LEU A 172 0.33 2.78 -16.54
C LEU A 172 0.32 2.57 -18.06
N ASP A 173 0.73 1.39 -18.53
CA ASP A 173 0.85 0.98 -19.94
C ASP A 173 1.53 2.04 -20.83
N ASP A 174 2.57 2.68 -20.28
CA ASP A 174 3.34 3.73 -20.96
C ASP A 174 4.71 3.21 -21.37
N LYS A 175 4.99 3.20 -22.69
CA LYS A 175 6.29 2.73 -23.24
C LYS A 175 7.51 3.43 -22.65
N ARG A 176 7.35 4.64 -22.15
CA ARG A 176 8.43 5.37 -21.46
C ARG A 176 8.88 4.62 -20.20
N GLY A 177 7.99 3.81 -19.61
CA GLY A 177 8.30 2.90 -18.52
C GLY A 177 9.43 1.93 -18.83
N ILE A 178 9.54 1.43 -20.07
CA ILE A 178 10.62 0.52 -20.50
C ILE A 178 11.99 1.15 -20.24
N GLN A 179 12.15 2.44 -20.55
CA GLN A 179 13.42 3.15 -20.34
C GLN A 179 13.73 3.30 -18.83
N VAL A 180 12.72 3.53 -18.01
CA VAL A 180 12.88 3.64 -16.56
C VAL A 180 13.24 2.28 -15.96
N LEU A 181 12.55 1.20 -16.36
CA LEU A 181 12.78 -0.16 -15.91
C LEU A 181 14.19 -0.68 -16.26
N GLN A 182 14.79 -0.20 -17.36
CA GLN A 182 16.16 -0.56 -17.73
C GLN A 182 17.21 -0.26 -16.64
N ALA A 183 16.95 0.72 -15.76
CA ALA A 183 17.84 1.01 -14.64
C ALA A 183 17.87 -0.09 -13.58
N LEU A 184 16.84 -0.93 -13.52
CA LEU A 184 16.65 -1.99 -12.53
C LEU A 184 16.98 -3.41 -13.04
N VAL A 185 17.38 -3.58 -14.30
CA VAL A 185 17.72 -4.92 -14.84
C VAL A 185 18.89 -5.59 -14.10
N ASN A 186 19.69 -4.82 -13.36
CA ASN A 186 20.78 -5.29 -12.53
C ASN A 186 20.54 -4.97 -11.05
N ASP A 187 19.31 -4.86 -10.60
CA ASP A 187 18.98 -4.64 -9.19
C ASP A 187 19.63 -5.76 -8.34
N PRO A 188 20.14 -5.47 -7.13
CA PRO A 188 20.73 -6.49 -6.25
C PRO A 188 19.74 -7.58 -5.85
N ASP A 189 18.43 -7.27 -5.80
CA ASP A 189 17.38 -8.21 -5.45
C ASP A 189 16.90 -8.99 -6.68
N GLU A 190 16.76 -10.32 -6.54
CA GLU A 190 16.37 -11.21 -7.63
C GLU A 190 14.92 -11.02 -8.06
N ASP A 191 14.01 -10.85 -7.08
CA ASP A 191 12.60 -10.66 -7.37
C ASP A 191 12.36 -9.36 -8.15
N VAL A 192 13.10 -8.30 -7.80
CA VAL A 192 13.04 -7.03 -8.55
C VAL A 192 13.50 -7.22 -9.99
N ARG A 193 14.59 -7.95 -10.23
CA ARG A 193 15.08 -8.21 -11.61
C ARG A 193 14.08 -9.02 -12.43
N GLU A 194 13.46 -10.05 -11.83
CA GLU A 194 12.46 -10.89 -12.48
C GLU A 194 11.22 -10.06 -12.85
N THR A 195 10.67 -9.33 -11.89
CA THR A 195 9.50 -8.45 -12.13
C THR A 195 9.78 -7.40 -13.20
N VAL A 196 10.96 -6.79 -13.20
CA VAL A 196 11.39 -5.84 -14.24
C VAL A 196 11.37 -6.48 -15.63
N HIS A 197 11.92 -7.70 -15.76
CA HIS A 197 11.98 -8.41 -17.04
C HIS A 197 10.57 -8.66 -17.59
N ASP A 198 9.68 -9.18 -16.74
CA ASP A 198 8.30 -9.53 -17.12
C ASP A 198 7.50 -8.28 -17.49
N THR A 199 7.61 -7.21 -16.71
CA THR A 199 6.95 -5.93 -16.99
C THR A 199 7.44 -5.31 -18.30
N MET A 200 8.74 -5.35 -18.56
CA MET A 200 9.29 -4.85 -19.84
C MET A 200 8.78 -5.66 -21.03
N GLU A 201 8.59 -6.97 -20.91
CA GLU A 201 8.01 -7.82 -21.94
C GLU A 201 6.53 -7.50 -22.14
N GLN A 202 5.77 -7.35 -21.06
CA GLN A 202 4.37 -6.93 -21.11
C GLN A 202 4.22 -5.60 -21.87
N LEU A 203 4.96 -4.57 -21.51
CA LEU A 203 4.90 -3.25 -22.15
C LEU A 203 5.30 -3.26 -23.63
N ARG A 204 6.15 -4.21 -24.06
CA ARG A 204 6.47 -4.40 -25.49
C ARG A 204 5.31 -5.03 -26.26
N THR A 205 4.68 -6.06 -25.65
CA THR A 205 3.61 -6.80 -26.31
C THR A 205 2.30 -6.04 -26.39
N SER A 206 1.94 -5.26 -25.36
CA SER A 206 0.76 -4.36 -25.39
C SER A 206 0.79 -3.42 -26.58
N THR A 207 1.99 -3.05 -26.99
CA THR A 207 2.25 -2.13 -28.10
C THR A 207 2.00 -2.72 -29.48
N GLU A 208 2.26 -4.01 -29.68
CA GLU A 208 2.10 -4.67 -30.97
C GLU A 208 0.62 -4.97 -31.29
N GLN A 209 -0.26 -4.91 -30.28
CA GLN A 209 -1.69 -5.20 -30.39
C GLN A 209 -2.55 -3.95 -30.55
N ALA A 210 -1.99 -2.75 -30.43
CA ALA A 210 -2.73 -1.52 -30.72
C ALA A 210 -2.93 -1.39 -32.23
N PRO A 211 -4.20 -1.27 -32.73
CA PRO A 211 -4.54 -1.24 -34.14
C PRO A 211 -4.03 0.02 -34.85
#